data_67d2ebac3fa308cb22a80fa15f7a44d0
#
_entry.id   67d2ebac3fa308cb22a80fa15f7a44d0
#
_cell.length_a   1.000
_cell.length_b   1.000
_cell.length_c   1.000
_cell.angle_alpha   90.00
_cell.angle_beta   90.00
_cell.angle_gamma   90.00
#
_symmetry.space_group_name_H-M   'P 1'
#
loop_
_entity.id
_entity.type
_entity.pdbx_description
1 polymer ?
#
loop_
_entity_poly.entity_id
_entity_poly.type
_entity_poly.pdbx_seq_one_letter_code
_entity_poly.pdbx_strand_id
1 'polypeptide(L)'
;PLVPGRKKPWSERSSEERRIDARPVEIYAAMVEILDLNIGRVLDYLATQGELDNTYVIFMSDNGASAVTPLNYPGTSREWLHTERKMDPSDAGRMGSHTFISAEWAAVLNGPNRLFKAMITEGGIRTPLIIAGPRVPAGRIAHAPGHVSDIAPSLYQLANIDAATLPLYADKPKPRGISLVPLWQGAQNAPRPPIVMELFGNMMVRDGDWKLLRLLPPFSTGDPELFDLKSDPGETIDLVETHPEIATRLLADY
;
A
#
# COMPACT_ATOMS: atom_id res chain seq x y z
N PRO A 1 3.04 16.29 -7.92
CA PRO A 1 3.28 17.00 -6.66
C PRO A 1 4.69 16.72 -6.19
N LEU A 2 5.38 17.81 -5.85
CA LEU A 2 6.78 17.74 -5.45
C LEU A 2 6.88 17.14 -4.05
N VAL A 3 7.77 16.16 -3.91
CA VAL A 3 8.14 15.65 -2.59
C VAL A 3 8.86 16.77 -1.85
N PRO A 4 8.40 17.20 -0.66
CA PRO A 4 9.08 18.24 0.09
C PRO A 4 10.53 17.86 0.39
N GLY A 5 11.45 18.81 0.27
CA GLY A 5 12.88 18.60 0.50
C GLY A 5 13.61 17.91 -0.65
N ARG A 6 13.09 18.01 -1.88
CA ARG A 6 13.69 17.42 -3.08
C ARG A 6 15.18 17.76 -3.20
N LYS A 7 15.99 16.73 -3.35
CA LYS A 7 17.40 16.84 -3.66
C LYS A 7 17.61 17.39 -5.08
N LYS A 8 18.86 17.71 -5.42
CA LYS A 8 19.34 18.01 -6.76
C LYS A 8 18.73 17.05 -7.81
N PRO A 9 18.25 17.56 -8.97
CA PRO A 9 17.69 16.73 -10.04
C PRO A 9 18.63 15.59 -10.43
N TRP A 10 18.07 14.44 -10.81
CA TRP A 10 18.86 13.26 -11.19
C TRP A 10 19.85 13.55 -12.32
N SER A 11 19.44 14.34 -13.32
CA SER A 11 20.29 14.74 -14.46
C SER A 11 21.51 15.56 -14.04
N GLU A 12 21.46 16.27 -12.93
CA GLU A 12 22.50 17.15 -12.41
C GLU A 12 23.42 16.45 -11.38
N ARG A 13 23.12 15.22 -11.00
CA ARG A 13 23.92 14.44 -10.06
C ARG A 13 25.15 13.84 -10.77
N SER A 14 26.28 13.79 -10.07
CA SER A 14 27.46 13.08 -10.53
C SER A 14 27.19 11.56 -10.65
N SER A 15 28.06 10.84 -11.35
CA SER A 15 27.96 9.38 -11.46
C SER A 15 28.04 8.70 -10.10
N GLU A 16 28.83 9.21 -9.18
CA GLU A 16 28.96 8.69 -7.82
C GLU A 16 27.70 8.94 -6.98
N GLU A 17 27.15 10.16 -7.03
CA GLU A 17 25.87 10.48 -6.36
C GLU A 17 24.74 9.59 -6.86
N ARG A 18 24.66 9.34 -8.18
CA ARG A 18 23.66 8.43 -8.76
C ARG A 18 23.84 6.99 -8.26
N ARG A 19 25.09 6.50 -8.22
CA ARG A 19 25.41 5.15 -7.75
C ARG A 19 25.01 4.95 -6.29
N ILE A 20 25.32 5.91 -5.44
CA ILE A 20 24.95 5.86 -4.02
C ILE A 20 23.42 5.89 -3.84
N ASP A 21 22.72 6.76 -4.56
CA ASP A 21 21.26 6.90 -4.48
C ASP A 21 20.51 5.69 -5.08
N ALA A 22 21.06 5.03 -6.10
CA ALA A 22 20.43 3.86 -6.72
C ALA A 22 20.62 2.58 -5.89
N ARG A 23 21.70 2.46 -5.13
CA ARG A 23 22.07 1.24 -4.41
C ARG A 23 20.97 0.71 -3.48
N PRO A 24 20.24 1.51 -2.66
CA PRO A 24 19.12 1.04 -1.86
C PRO A 24 18.01 0.39 -2.69
N VAL A 25 17.74 0.89 -3.89
CA VAL A 25 16.70 0.36 -4.78
C VAL A 25 17.13 -0.96 -5.41
N GLU A 26 18.42 -1.10 -5.79
CA GLU A 26 18.98 -2.39 -6.25
C GLU A 26 18.83 -3.48 -5.16
N ILE A 27 19.13 -3.12 -3.90
CA ILE A 27 18.98 -4.04 -2.76
C ILE A 27 17.52 -4.39 -2.55
N TYR A 28 16.60 -3.40 -2.64
CA TYR A 28 15.17 -3.64 -2.55
C TYR A 28 14.70 -4.62 -3.64
N ALA A 29 15.12 -4.42 -4.88
CA ALA A 29 14.78 -5.32 -5.99
C ALA A 29 15.29 -6.75 -5.73
N ALA A 30 16.52 -6.91 -5.25
CA ALA A 30 17.06 -8.22 -4.87
C ALA A 30 16.29 -8.86 -3.71
N MET A 31 15.82 -8.08 -2.74
CA MET A 31 14.95 -8.58 -1.65
C MET A 31 13.61 -9.07 -2.17
N VAL A 32 13.00 -8.37 -3.14
CA VAL A 32 11.75 -8.80 -3.79
C VAL A 32 11.96 -10.10 -4.55
N GLU A 33 13.06 -10.26 -5.28
CA GLU A 33 13.42 -11.51 -5.97
C GLU A 33 13.56 -12.67 -4.99
N ILE A 34 14.26 -12.47 -3.87
CA ILE A 34 14.40 -13.50 -2.82
C ILE A 34 13.04 -13.83 -2.17
N LEU A 35 12.17 -12.84 -1.97
CA LEU A 35 10.81 -13.06 -1.47
C LEU A 35 10.03 -13.95 -2.43
N ASP A 36 10.04 -13.66 -3.73
CA ASP A 36 9.37 -14.44 -4.77
C ASP A 36 9.87 -15.90 -4.80
N LEU A 37 11.19 -16.09 -4.78
CA LEU A 37 11.79 -17.45 -4.70
C LEU A 37 11.31 -18.22 -3.46
N ASN A 38 11.19 -17.57 -2.30
CA ASN A 38 10.73 -18.25 -1.09
C ASN A 38 9.22 -18.52 -1.10
N ILE A 39 8.42 -17.66 -1.71
CA ILE A 39 7.00 -17.94 -1.96
C ILE A 39 6.89 -19.17 -2.86
N GLY A 40 7.67 -19.25 -3.95
CA GLY A 40 7.73 -20.41 -4.83
C GLY A 40 8.00 -21.71 -4.05
N ARG A 41 8.98 -21.71 -3.14
CA ARG A 41 9.28 -22.88 -2.29
C ARG A 41 8.11 -23.32 -1.41
N VAL A 42 7.31 -22.37 -0.89
CA VAL A 42 6.09 -22.70 -0.12
C VAL A 42 5.04 -23.32 -1.02
N LEU A 43 4.83 -22.76 -2.22
CA LEU A 43 3.87 -23.30 -3.20
C LEU A 43 4.27 -24.71 -3.68
N ASP A 44 5.55 -24.94 -3.97
CA ASP A 44 6.09 -26.25 -4.33
C ASP A 44 5.88 -27.28 -3.21
N TYR A 45 6.09 -26.88 -1.96
CA TYR A 45 5.80 -27.73 -0.81
C TYR A 45 4.32 -28.11 -0.74
N LEU A 46 3.41 -27.16 -0.87
CA LEU A 46 1.96 -27.44 -0.89
C LEU A 46 1.57 -28.37 -2.05
N ALA A 47 2.18 -28.18 -3.22
CA ALA A 47 1.95 -29.05 -4.38
C ALA A 47 2.43 -30.48 -4.09
N THR A 48 3.62 -30.67 -3.49
CA THR A 48 4.13 -32.00 -3.13
C THR A 48 3.30 -32.71 -2.07
N GLN A 49 2.59 -31.97 -1.22
CA GLN A 49 1.64 -32.52 -0.24
C GLN A 49 0.24 -32.76 -0.85
N GLY A 50 0.00 -32.39 -2.10
CA GLY A 50 -1.33 -32.49 -2.74
C GLY A 50 -2.37 -31.47 -2.20
N GLU A 51 -1.92 -30.43 -1.51
CA GLU A 51 -2.80 -29.45 -0.84
C GLU A 51 -2.94 -28.14 -1.61
N LEU A 52 -2.15 -27.90 -2.65
CA LEU A 52 -2.16 -26.63 -3.38
C LEU A 52 -3.53 -26.31 -3.97
N ASP A 53 -4.20 -27.30 -4.57
CA ASP A 53 -5.52 -27.11 -5.19
C ASP A 53 -6.64 -26.86 -4.16
N ASN A 54 -6.39 -27.13 -2.88
CA ASN A 54 -7.31 -26.87 -1.77
C ASN A 54 -6.88 -25.68 -0.89
N THR A 55 -5.92 -24.88 -1.33
CA THR A 55 -5.36 -23.77 -0.58
C THR A 55 -5.65 -22.43 -1.25
N TYR A 56 -6.16 -21.46 -0.48
CA TYR A 56 -6.17 -20.06 -0.91
C TYR A 56 -4.85 -19.40 -0.58
N VAL A 57 -4.20 -18.84 -1.59
CA VAL A 57 -2.97 -18.05 -1.47
C VAL A 57 -3.33 -16.58 -1.60
N ILE A 58 -3.02 -15.78 -0.59
CA ILE A 58 -3.26 -14.34 -0.56
C ILE A 58 -1.91 -13.65 -0.39
N PHE A 59 -1.47 -12.91 -1.40
CA PHE A 59 -0.29 -12.06 -1.34
C PHE A 59 -0.68 -10.60 -1.41
N MET A 60 -0.17 -9.79 -0.48
CA MET A 60 -0.44 -8.36 -0.44
C MET A 60 0.73 -7.61 0.20
N SER A 61 0.88 -6.32 -0.13
CA SER A 61 1.70 -5.40 0.65
C SER A 61 0.85 -4.67 1.68
N ASP A 62 1.44 -4.28 2.79
CA ASP A 62 0.76 -3.57 3.90
C ASP A 62 0.58 -2.07 3.62
N ASN A 63 1.48 -1.47 2.85
CA ASN A 63 1.46 -0.05 2.47
C ASN A 63 2.30 0.17 1.19
N GLY A 64 2.23 1.38 0.64
CA GLY A 64 3.12 1.79 -0.44
C GLY A 64 4.58 1.87 -0.01
N ALA A 65 5.50 2.13 -0.95
CA ALA A 65 6.93 2.19 -0.71
C ALA A 65 7.26 3.15 0.46
N SER A 66 8.22 2.76 1.29
CA SER A 66 8.57 3.48 2.52
C SER A 66 9.79 4.37 2.32
N ALA A 67 9.61 5.68 2.52
CA ALA A 67 10.69 6.67 2.60
C ALA A 67 11.11 6.97 4.06
N VAL A 68 10.67 6.17 5.02
CA VAL A 68 10.89 6.43 6.44
C VAL A 68 12.31 6.09 6.81
N THR A 69 13.07 7.11 7.25
CA THR A 69 14.41 6.88 7.81
C THR A 69 14.31 6.14 9.15
N PRO A 70 15.25 5.21 9.44
CA PRO A 70 15.30 4.53 10.74
C PRO A 70 15.36 5.48 11.93
N LEU A 71 15.87 6.70 11.74
CA LEU A 71 15.93 7.74 12.79
C LEU A 71 14.57 8.17 13.32
N ASN A 72 13.48 7.89 12.60
CA ASN A 72 12.13 8.21 13.05
C ASN A 72 11.56 7.17 14.04
N TYR A 73 12.27 6.06 14.26
CA TYR A 73 11.83 5.03 15.22
C TYR A 73 12.42 5.29 16.62
N PRO A 74 11.62 5.10 17.69
CA PRO A 74 12.10 5.21 19.05
C PRO A 74 13.31 4.30 19.31
N GLY A 75 14.30 4.82 20.05
CA GLY A 75 15.49 4.06 20.40
C GLY A 75 16.58 3.98 19.33
N THR A 76 16.36 4.57 18.15
CA THR A 76 17.40 4.69 17.12
C THR A 76 18.14 6.02 17.20
N SER A 77 19.47 5.98 17.17
CA SER A 77 20.33 7.16 17.02
C SER A 77 21.22 7.04 15.80
N ARG A 78 21.77 8.17 15.32
CA ARG A 78 22.76 8.14 14.23
C ARG A 78 23.98 7.31 14.61
N GLU A 79 24.47 7.45 15.84
CA GLU A 79 25.60 6.71 16.36
C GLU A 79 25.31 5.19 16.32
N TRP A 80 24.17 4.75 16.89
CA TRP A 80 23.77 3.34 16.85
C TRP A 80 23.66 2.79 15.43
N LEU A 81 23.09 3.56 14.49
CA LEU A 81 22.98 3.13 13.10
C LEU A 81 24.38 2.97 12.45
N HIS A 82 25.32 3.87 12.70
CA HIS A 82 26.66 3.77 12.13
C HIS A 82 27.49 2.65 12.77
N THR A 83 27.41 2.47 14.08
CA THR A 83 28.20 1.46 14.80
C THR A 83 27.65 0.04 14.66
N GLU A 84 26.33 -0.11 14.82
CA GLU A 84 25.69 -1.43 14.88
C GLU A 84 25.10 -1.88 13.55
N ARG A 85 24.86 -0.96 12.58
CA ARG A 85 24.15 -1.25 11.33
C ARG A 85 24.91 -0.95 10.06
N LYS A 86 26.18 -0.60 10.15
CA LYS A 86 27.06 -0.40 8.98
C LYS A 86 26.37 0.40 7.87
N MET A 87 25.96 1.63 8.17
CA MET A 87 25.23 2.47 7.20
C MET A 87 26.14 3.12 6.13
N ASP A 88 27.42 2.76 6.06
CA ASP A 88 28.25 3.22 4.97
C ASP A 88 27.71 2.69 3.63
N PRO A 89 27.61 3.53 2.59
CA PRO A 89 27.13 3.08 1.28
C PRO A 89 27.93 1.90 0.69
N SER A 90 29.20 1.74 1.04
CA SER A 90 30.04 0.62 0.60
C SER A 90 29.66 -0.72 1.25
N ASP A 91 29.01 -0.68 2.41
CA ASP A 91 28.52 -1.88 3.10
C ASP A 91 27.08 -2.23 2.73
N ALA A 92 26.38 -1.35 2.00
CA ALA A 92 24.99 -1.52 1.66
C ALA A 92 24.71 -2.85 0.94
N GLY A 93 23.80 -3.66 1.51
CA GLY A 93 23.44 -5.00 1.03
C GLY A 93 24.29 -6.14 1.59
N ARG A 94 25.29 -5.85 2.43
CA ARG A 94 26.07 -6.87 3.15
C ARG A 94 25.41 -7.24 4.48
N MET A 95 25.76 -8.38 5.03
CA MET A 95 25.25 -8.85 6.32
C MET A 95 25.54 -7.82 7.42
N GLY A 96 24.50 -7.46 8.17
CA GLY A 96 24.56 -6.47 9.24
C GLY A 96 24.45 -5.02 8.76
N SER A 97 24.42 -4.75 7.45
CA SER A 97 24.18 -3.40 6.94
C SER A 97 22.71 -3.01 7.03
N HIS A 98 22.48 -1.70 7.08
CA HIS A 98 21.13 -1.12 6.97
C HIS A 98 21.10 -0.03 5.91
N THR A 99 20.07 -0.01 5.10
CA THR A 99 19.82 1.03 4.12
C THR A 99 18.32 1.33 4.05
N PHE A 100 17.96 2.45 3.43
CA PHE A 100 16.56 2.84 3.22
C PHE A 100 16.43 3.62 1.92
N ILE A 101 15.24 3.58 1.34
CA ILE A 101 14.92 4.25 0.09
C ILE A 101 14.63 5.72 0.36
N SER A 102 15.13 6.63 -0.49
CA SER A 102 14.80 8.06 -0.40
C SER A 102 13.33 8.31 -0.76
N ALA A 103 12.81 9.49 -0.38
CA ALA A 103 11.44 9.90 -0.71
C ALA A 103 11.21 9.97 -2.23
N GLU A 104 12.21 10.39 -2.99
CA GLU A 104 12.15 10.42 -4.44
C GLU A 104 12.03 9.01 -5.03
N TRP A 105 12.83 8.07 -4.55
CA TRP A 105 12.74 6.68 -4.99
C TRP A 105 11.45 6.01 -4.54
N ALA A 106 10.96 6.27 -3.34
CA ALA A 106 9.66 5.76 -2.89
C ALA A 106 8.53 6.26 -3.80
N ALA A 107 8.55 7.53 -4.20
CA ALA A 107 7.57 8.07 -5.15
C ALA A 107 7.70 7.43 -6.54
N VAL A 108 8.92 7.14 -7.02
CA VAL A 108 9.15 6.45 -8.30
C VAL A 108 8.62 5.01 -8.25
N LEU A 109 8.87 4.28 -7.16
CA LEU A 109 8.42 2.89 -6.99
C LEU A 109 6.89 2.77 -6.87
N ASN A 110 6.21 3.82 -6.43
CA ASN A 110 4.75 3.88 -6.39
C ASN A 110 4.12 4.44 -7.67
N GLY A 111 4.90 4.91 -8.63
CA GLY A 111 4.37 5.51 -9.86
C GLY A 111 3.37 4.60 -10.60
N PRO A 112 2.28 5.18 -11.14
CA PRO A 112 1.99 6.61 -11.26
C PRO A 112 1.31 7.26 -10.04
N ASN A 113 1.13 6.52 -8.93
CA ASN A 113 0.38 6.99 -7.76
C ASN A 113 1.14 8.09 -6.99
N ARG A 114 0.38 9.01 -6.38
CA ARG A 114 0.92 10.17 -5.65
C ARG A 114 1.53 9.77 -4.31
N LEU A 115 2.73 10.24 -3.99
CA LEU A 115 3.44 10.07 -2.72
C LEU A 115 3.73 8.60 -2.34
N PHE A 116 3.78 8.29 -1.03
CA PHE A 116 4.33 7.03 -0.51
C PHE A 116 3.80 6.75 0.92
N LYS A 117 4.29 5.71 1.57
CA LYS A 117 3.94 5.31 2.95
C LYS A 117 3.84 6.50 3.89
N ALA A 118 2.93 6.42 4.85
CA ALA A 118 2.52 7.45 5.81
C ALA A 118 1.64 8.57 5.21
N MET A 119 1.27 8.45 3.91
CA MET A 119 0.28 9.30 3.26
C MET A 119 -0.97 8.47 2.92
N ILE A 120 -2.12 9.15 2.88
CA ILE A 120 -3.41 8.55 2.48
C ILE A 120 -3.74 8.80 1.00
N THR A 121 -2.76 9.28 0.24
CA THR A 121 -2.76 9.28 -1.23
C THR A 121 -2.63 7.87 -1.78
N GLU A 122 -2.99 7.66 -3.06
CA GLU A 122 -2.91 6.32 -3.67
C GLU A 122 -1.49 5.71 -3.55
N GLY A 123 -0.42 6.50 -3.62
CA GLY A 123 0.94 5.98 -3.44
C GLY A 123 1.26 5.47 -2.03
N GLY A 124 0.50 5.90 -1.02
CA GLY A 124 0.68 5.40 0.35
C GLY A 124 -0.18 4.20 0.68
N ILE A 125 -1.38 4.08 0.08
CA ILE A 125 -2.40 3.11 0.48
C ILE A 125 -2.77 2.10 -0.60
N ARG A 126 -2.56 2.39 -1.89
CA ARG A 126 -2.87 1.47 -2.99
C ARG A 126 -1.76 0.45 -3.15
N THR A 127 -2.01 -0.75 -2.71
CA THR A 127 -1.04 -1.85 -2.71
C THR A 127 -1.51 -3.01 -3.58
N PRO A 128 -0.59 -3.83 -4.11
CA PRO A 128 -0.96 -5.03 -4.82
C PRO A 128 -1.67 -6.02 -3.89
N LEU A 129 -2.70 -6.68 -4.42
CA LEU A 129 -3.37 -7.83 -3.81
C LEU A 129 -3.49 -8.92 -4.89
N ILE A 130 -2.91 -10.08 -4.65
CA ILE A 130 -2.97 -11.23 -5.53
C ILE A 130 -3.68 -12.35 -4.78
N ILE A 131 -4.68 -12.96 -5.42
CA ILE A 131 -5.44 -14.08 -4.87
C ILE A 131 -5.36 -15.25 -5.84
N ALA A 132 -5.04 -16.42 -5.33
CA ALA A 132 -5.11 -17.69 -6.04
C ALA A 132 -5.78 -18.75 -5.15
N GLY A 133 -6.43 -19.73 -5.74
CA GLY A 133 -7.04 -20.84 -4.99
C GLY A 133 -8.33 -21.37 -5.62
N PRO A 134 -9.05 -22.23 -4.90
CA PRO A 134 -10.26 -22.87 -5.41
C PRO A 134 -11.30 -21.88 -5.92
N ARG A 135 -11.79 -22.07 -7.14
CA ARG A 135 -12.80 -21.24 -7.80
C ARG A 135 -12.37 -19.79 -8.08
N VAL A 136 -11.07 -19.47 -7.98
CA VAL A 136 -10.52 -18.16 -8.39
C VAL A 136 -10.10 -18.27 -9.86
N PRO A 137 -10.72 -17.52 -10.81
CA PRO A 137 -10.33 -17.56 -12.21
C PRO A 137 -8.90 -17.03 -12.40
N ALA A 138 -8.08 -17.79 -13.13
CA ALA A 138 -6.72 -17.38 -13.46
C ALA A 138 -6.68 -16.24 -14.50
N GLY A 139 -5.59 -15.46 -14.47
CA GLY A 139 -5.28 -14.44 -15.49
C GLY A 139 -6.22 -13.22 -15.49
N ARG A 140 -6.94 -12.97 -14.39
CA ARG A 140 -7.90 -11.86 -14.28
C ARG A 140 -7.33 -10.71 -13.46
N ILE A 141 -7.66 -9.48 -13.86
CA ILE A 141 -7.45 -8.27 -13.06
C ILE A 141 -8.83 -7.73 -12.64
N ALA A 142 -9.03 -7.51 -11.34
CA ALA A 142 -10.21 -6.84 -10.80
C ALA A 142 -9.86 -5.39 -10.45
N HIS A 143 -10.71 -4.45 -10.87
CA HIS A 143 -10.50 -3.02 -10.63
C HIS A 143 -11.35 -2.47 -9.48
N ALA A 144 -12.28 -3.27 -8.96
CA ALA A 144 -13.07 -2.88 -7.78
C ALA A 144 -12.18 -2.67 -6.55
N PRO A 145 -12.41 -1.62 -5.75
CA PRO A 145 -11.60 -1.33 -4.58
C PRO A 145 -11.82 -2.41 -3.50
N GLY A 146 -10.71 -2.84 -2.88
CA GLY A 146 -10.70 -3.61 -1.65
C GLY A 146 -10.04 -2.82 -0.53
N HIS A 147 -10.26 -3.23 0.70
CA HIS A 147 -9.60 -2.69 1.88
C HIS A 147 -9.08 -3.83 2.76
N VAL A 148 -8.00 -3.61 3.52
CA VAL A 148 -7.41 -4.65 4.37
C VAL A 148 -8.42 -5.25 5.36
N SER A 149 -9.38 -4.47 5.83
CA SER A 149 -10.47 -4.95 6.70
C SER A 149 -11.40 -5.97 6.05
N ASP A 150 -11.36 -6.10 4.72
CA ASP A 150 -12.20 -7.03 3.96
C ASP A 150 -11.63 -8.46 3.96
N ILE A 151 -10.35 -8.62 4.31
CA ILE A 151 -9.69 -9.94 4.32
C ILE A 151 -10.33 -10.87 5.34
N ALA A 152 -10.52 -10.41 6.58
CA ALA A 152 -11.11 -11.26 7.63
C ALA A 152 -12.55 -11.70 7.29
N PRO A 153 -13.49 -10.83 6.88
CA PRO A 153 -14.81 -11.25 6.42
C PRO A 153 -14.77 -12.23 5.25
N SER A 154 -13.81 -12.05 4.32
CA SER A 154 -13.62 -12.97 3.20
C SER A 154 -13.20 -14.37 3.66
N LEU A 155 -12.25 -14.45 4.60
CA LEU A 155 -11.81 -15.70 5.18
C LEU A 155 -12.92 -16.40 5.98
N TYR A 156 -13.72 -15.65 6.74
CA TYR A 156 -14.88 -16.20 7.44
C TYR A 156 -15.90 -16.79 6.46
N GLN A 157 -16.20 -16.10 5.36
CA GLN A 157 -17.08 -16.64 4.34
C GLN A 157 -16.52 -17.92 3.69
N LEU A 158 -15.23 -17.95 3.35
CA LEU A 158 -14.60 -19.15 2.78
C LEU A 158 -14.62 -20.33 3.76
N ALA A 159 -14.44 -20.08 5.04
CA ALA A 159 -14.48 -21.10 6.09
C ALA A 159 -15.90 -21.45 6.54
N ASN A 160 -16.95 -20.82 5.98
CA ASN A 160 -18.33 -20.94 6.41
C ASN A 160 -18.54 -20.66 7.91
N ILE A 161 -17.85 -19.62 8.42
CA ILE A 161 -17.91 -19.16 9.80
C ILE A 161 -18.79 -17.89 9.85
N ASP A 162 -19.81 -17.90 10.71
CA ASP A 162 -20.51 -16.66 11.06
C ASP A 162 -19.72 -15.94 12.16
N ALA A 163 -19.11 -14.81 11.79
CA ALA A 163 -18.35 -13.99 12.74
C ALA A 163 -19.19 -13.53 13.95
N ALA A 164 -20.51 -13.41 13.80
CA ALA A 164 -21.40 -13.02 14.89
C ALA A 164 -21.46 -14.06 16.01
N THR A 165 -21.16 -15.30 15.71
CA THR A 165 -21.19 -16.42 16.67
C THR A 165 -19.86 -16.64 17.39
N LEU A 166 -18.80 -15.93 16.97
CA LEU A 166 -17.49 -16.09 17.56
C LEU A 166 -17.42 -15.43 18.95
N PRO A 167 -16.94 -16.12 19.99
CA PRO A 167 -16.78 -15.55 21.33
C PRO A 167 -15.92 -14.28 21.35
N LEU A 168 -14.97 -14.16 20.38
CA LEU A 168 -14.12 -12.98 20.22
C LEU A 168 -14.93 -11.69 20.01
N TYR A 169 -16.11 -11.77 19.41
CA TYR A 169 -16.97 -10.62 19.08
C TYR A 169 -18.22 -10.52 19.97
N ALA A 170 -18.31 -11.30 21.06
CA ALA A 170 -19.45 -11.23 21.98
C ALA A 170 -19.66 -9.82 22.53
N ASP A 171 -18.56 -9.17 22.96
CA ASP A 171 -18.54 -7.83 23.55
C ASP A 171 -17.66 -6.84 22.77
N LYS A 172 -17.34 -7.13 21.51
CA LYS A 172 -16.47 -6.31 20.66
C LYS A 172 -17.13 -5.98 19.32
N PRO A 173 -16.75 -4.87 18.70
CA PRO A 173 -17.18 -4.56 17.34
C PRO A 173 -16.83 -5.69 16.37
N LYS A 174 -17.77 -6.05 15.51
CA LYS A 174 -17.53 -6.97 14.39
C LYS A 174 -16.56 -6.36 13.37
N PRO A 175 -15.91 -7.18 12.54
CA PRO A 175 -15.14 -6.68 11.41
C PRO A 175 -15.98 -5.74 10.54
N ARG A 176 -15.44 -4.56 10.23
CA ARG A 176 -16.17 -3.52 9.45
C ARG A 176 -16.11 -3.74 7.94
N GLY A 177 -15.22 -4.61 7.46
CA GLY A 177 -15.04 -4.88 6.04
C GLY A 177 -16.21 -5.67 5.45
N ILE A 178 -16.22 -5.78 4.13
CA ILE A 178 -17.10 -6.64 3.36
C ILE A 178 -16.34 -7.89 2.90
N SER A 179 -17.07 -8.96 2.53
CA SER A 179 -16.41 -10.09 1.89
C SER A 179 -16.11 -9.79 0.41
N LEU A 180 -14.85 -10.01 0.01
CA LEU A 180 -14.39 -9.91 -1.38
C LEU A 180 -14.48 -11.24 -2.13
N VAL A 181 -14.99 -12.31 -1.52
CA VAL A 181 -15.12 -13.64 -2.16
C VAL A 181 -15.85 -13.57 -3.50
N PRO A 182 -16.95 -12.81 -3.67
CA PRO A 182 -17.59 -12.67 -4.99
C PRO A 182 -16.63 -12.09 -6.05
N LEU A 183 -15.82 -11.08 -5.70
CA LEU A 183 -14.79 -10.52 -6.60
C LEU A 183 -13.71 -11.57 -6.92
N TRP A 184 -13.24 -12.30 -5.94
CA TRP A 184 -12.25 -13.35 -6.13
C TRP A 184 -12.75 -14.45 -7.06
N GLN A 185 -14.06 -14.74 -7.02
CA GLN A 185 -14.73 -15.75 -7.85
C GLN A 185 -15.26 -15.23 -9.18
N GLY A 186 -14.93 -14.00 -9.56
CA GLY A 186 -15.21 -13.48 -10.90
C GLY A 186 -16.26 -12.39 -11.01
N ALA A 187 -16.92 -11.97 -9.93
CA ALA A 187 -17.80 -10.80 -9.99
C ALA A 187 -17.04 -9.55 -10.42
N GLN A 188 -17.73 -8.62 -11.08
CA GLN A 188 -17.13 -7.37 -11.55
C GLN A 188 -17.09 -6.30 -10.46
N ASN A 189 -18.09 -6.31 -9.55
CA ASN A 189 -18.26 -5.32 -8.50
C ASN A 189 -18.56 -6.02 -7.16
N ALA A 190 -18.19 -5.36 -6.06
CA ALA A 190 -18.62 -5.65 -4.71
C ALA A 190 -19.16 -4.34 -4.12
N PRO A 191 -20.50 -4.15 -4.05
CA PRO A 191 -21.08 -2.97 -3.42
C PRO A 191 -20.56 -2.84 -1.99
N ARG A 192 -20.12 -1.64 -1.63
CA ARG A 192 -19.53 -1.34 -0.33
C ARG A 192 -19.90 0.07 0.13
N PRO A 193 -19.92 0.33 1.44
CA PRO A 193 -19.94 1.69 1.96
C PRO A 193 -18.64 2.44 1.59
N PRO A 194 -18.64 3.77 1.61
CA PRO A 194 -17.44 4.58 1.43
C PRO A 194 -16.30 4.12 2.34
N ILE A 195 -15.06 4.17 1.83
CA ILE A 195 -13.86 3.95 2.62
C ILE A 195 -13.43 5.29 3.20
N VAL A 196 -13.41 5.38 4.52
CA VAL A 196 -12.99 6.59 5.25
C VAL A 196 -11.70 6.29 5.98
N MET A 197 -10.70 7.16 5.85
CA MET A 197 -9.43 7.04 6.55
C MET A 197 -8.96 8.39 7.09
N GLU A 198 -8.34 8.35 8.27
CA GLU A 198 -7.58 9.45 8.84
C GLU A 198 -6.19 8.97 9.22
N LEU A 199 -5.17 9.78 8.92
CA LEU A 199 -3.79 9.50 9.31
C LEU A 199 -3.04 10.82 9.52
N PHE A 200 -2.55 11.05 10.73
CA PHE A 200 -1.80 12.26 11.10
C PHE A 200 -2.52 13.57 10.77
N GLY A 201 -3.85 13.61 10.93
CA GLY A 201 -4.68 14.76 10.62
C GLY A 201 -5.00 14.93 9.13
N ASN A 202 -4.45 14.08 8.26
CA ASN A 202 -4.90 14.01 6.87
C ASN A 202 -6.16 13.13 6.81
N MET A 203 -7.11 13.48 5.93
CA MET A 203 -8.36 12.73 5.78
C MET A 203 -8.61 12.34 4.33
N MET A 204 -9.27 11.20 4.12
CA MET A 204 -9.82 10.84 2.82
C MET A 204 -11.14 10.09 2.95
N VAL A 205 -12.00 10.28 1.95
CA VAL A 205 -13.21 9.49 1.71
C VAL A 205 -13.18 9.00 0.27
N ARG A 206 -13.34 7.71 0.08
CA ARG A 206 -13.45 7.09 -1.25
C ARG A 206 -14.78 6.39 -1.40
N ASP A 207 -15.54 6.77 -2.44
CA ASP A 207 -16.76 6.10 -2.85
C ASP A 207 -16.69 5.77 -4.35
N GLY A 208 -16.58 4.49 -4.66
CA GLY A 208 -16.35 4.03 -6.03
C GLY A 208 -15.04 4.57 -6.61
N ASP A 209 -15.13 5.32 -7.70
CA ASP A 209 -14.00 5.94 -8.38
C ASP A 209 -13.65 7.34 -7.83
N TRP A 210 -14.56 7.95 -7.06
CA TRP A 210 -14.34 9.27 -6.48
C TRP A 210 -13.60 9.21 -5.16
N LYS A 211 -12.63 10.11 -5.00
CA LYS A 211 -11.86 10.27 -3.76
C LYS A 211 -11.76 11.74 -3.38
N LEU A 212 -12.29 12.07 -2.20
CA LEU A 212 -12.04 13.34 -1.53
C LEU A 212 -10.82 13.16 -0.62
N LEU A 213 -9.88 14.09 -0.70
CA LEU A 213 -8.61 14.04 0.02
C LEU A 213 -8.34 15.41 0.65
N ARG A 214 -7.88 15.45 1.90
CA ARG A 214 -7.34 16.65 2.53
C ARG A 214 -5.99 16.33 3.12
N LEU A 215 -4.94 16.94 2.57
CA LEU A 215 -3.58 16.83 3.07
C LEU A 215 -3.14 18.14 3.72
N LEU A 216 -2.57 18.03 4.91
CA LEU A 216 -1.99 19.17 5.61
C LEU A 216 -0.66 19.60 4.96
N PRO A 217 -0.24 20.87 5.18
CA PRO A 217 1.10 21.30 4.80
C PRO A 217 2.19 20.38 5.39
N PRO A 218 3.28 20.15 4.70
CA PRO A 218 3.70 20.76 3.43
C PRO A 218 3.24 20.01 2.16
N PHE A 219 2.36 19.03 2.26
CA PHE A 219 1.96 18.17 1.14
C PHE A 219 0.81 18.74 0.31
N SER A 220 -0.05 19.54 0.91
CA SER A 220 -1.08 20.36 0.25
C SER A 220 -1.38 21.60 1.11
N THR A 221 -2.41 22.39 0.73
CA THR A 221 -2.83 23.61 1.42
C THR A 221 -3.61 23.34 2.72
N GLY A 222 -4.15 22.14 2.90
CA GLY A 222 -5.07 21.78 3.96
C GLY A 222 -6.54 21.88 3.53
N ASP A 223 -6.80 22.32 2.30
CA ASP A 223 -8.14 22.34 1.71
C ASP A 223 -8.50 20.98 1.11
N PRO A 224 -9.79 20.63 0.97
CA PRO A 224 -10.22 19.43 0.27
C PRO A 224 -9.86 19.48 -1.21
N GLU A 225 -9.36 18.34 -1.74
CA GLU A 225 -9.09 18.07 -3.14
C GLU A 225 -9.98 16.89 -3.57
N LEU A 226 -10.54 16.90 -4.79
CA LEU A 226 -11.40 15.82 -5.33
C LEU A 226 -10.77 15.19 -6.57
N PHE A 227 -10.73 13.86 -6.62
CA PHE A 227 -10.13 13.12 -7.73
C PHE A 227 -11.08 12.03 -8.26
N ASP A 228 -11.08 11.82 -9.59
CA ASP A 228 -11.63 10.64 -10.24
C ASP A 228 -10.50 9.63 -10.46
N LEU A 229 -10.38 8.64 -9.61
CA LEU A 229 -9.30 7.64 -9.64
C LEU A 229 -9.36 6.70 -10.86
N LYS A 230 -10.48 6.68 -11.60
CA LYS A 230 -10.60 5.90 -12.81
C LYS A 230 -9.83 6.54 -13.97
N SER A 231 -9.92 7.85 -14.11
CA SER A 231 -9.24 8.62 -15.15
C SER A 231 -7.90 9.18 -14.68
N ASP A 232 -7.74 9.44 -13.38
CA ASP A 232 -6.56 10.03 -12.75
C ASP A 232 -6.13 9.26 -11.48
N PRO A 233 -5.58 8.04 -11.63
CA PRO A 233 -5.08 7.28 -10.49
C PRO A 233 -3.88 7.92 -9.79
N GLY A 234 -3.27 8.94 -10.41
CA GLY A 234 -2.14 9.71 -9.88
C GLY A 234 -2.53 10.89 -8.99
N GLU A 235 -3.85 11.19 -8.87
CA GLU A 235 -4.35 12.32 -8.06
C GLU A 235 -3.68 13.65 -8.50
N THR A 236 -3.67 13.93 -9.81
CA THR A 236 -2.96 15.07 -10.41
C THR A 236 -3.88 16.21 -10.81
N ILE A 237 -5.18 15.95 -11.02
CA ILE A 237 -6.18 16.91 -11.48
C ILE A 237 -7.24 17.06 -10.39
N ASP A 238 -7.21 18.17 -9.67
CA ASP A 238 -8.22 18.48 -8.67
C ASP A 238 -9.53 18.92 -9.35
N LEU A 239 -10.61 18.25 -9.03
CA LEU A 239 -11.95 18.45 -9.58
C LEU A 239 -12.92 19.09 -8.57
N VAL A 240 -12.45 19.57 -7.42
CA VAL A 240 -13.32 20.10 -6.35
C VAL A 240 -14.17 21.27 -6.83
N GLU A 241 -13.63 22.16 -7.65
CA GLU A 241 -14.36 23.31 -8.19
C GLU A 241 -15.34 22.94 -9.29
N THR A 242 -15.06 21.85 -10.05
CA THR A 242 -15.91 21.42 -11.17
C THR A 242 -17.00 20.44 -10.74
N HIS A 243 -16.85 19.76 -9.59
CA HIS A 243 -17.80 18.80 -9.03
C HIS A 243 -18.07 19.04 -7.54
N PRO A 244 -18.49 20.28 -7.14
CA PRO A 244 -18.67 20.61 -5.73
C PRO A 244 -19.74 19.79 -5.02
N GLU A 245 -20.76 19.29 -5.76
CA GLU A 245 -21.81 18.42 -5.24
C GLU A 245 -21.26 17.05 -4.80
N ILE A 246 -20.29 16.50 -5.53
CA ILE A 246 -19.62 15.24 -5.17
C ILE A 246 -18.74 15.47 -3.94
N ALA A 247 -17.96 16.54 -3.92
CA ALA A 247 -17.12 16.89 -2.78
C ALA A 247 -17.95 17.07 -1.50
N THR A 248 -19.09 17.79 -1.60
CA THR A 248 -20.01 17.99 -0.48
C THR A 248 -20.60 16.68 0.03
N ARG A 249 -21.01 15.78 -0.88
CA ARG A 249 -21.53 14.45 -0.52
C ARG A 249 -20.48 13.64 0.21
N LEU A 250 -19.26 13.53 -0.34
CA LEU A 250 -18.20 12.74 0.28
C LEU A 250 -17.74 13.33 1.63
N LEU A 251 -17.77 14.65 1.77
CA LEU A 251 -17.47 15.29 3.05
C LEU A 251 -18.51 14.95 4.13
N ALA A 252 -19.77 14.70 3.74
CA ALA A 252 -20.81 14.29 4.66
C ALA A 252 -20.68 12.81 5.12
N ASP A 253 -19.95 11.99 4.35
CA ASP A 253 -19.64 10.60 4.71
C ASP A 253 -18.45 10.46 5.69
N TYR A 254 -17.69 11.56 5.89
CA TYR A 254 -16.58 11.64 6.84
C TYR A 254 -17.06 11.88 8.26
#